data_56e570aed4f9e9b15a2b33d2d05a827c
#
_entry.id   56e570aed4f9e9b15a2b33d2d05a827c
#
_cell.length_a   1.000
_cell.length_b   1.000
_cell.length_c   1.000
_cell.angle_alpha   90.00
_cell.angle_beta   90.00
_cell.angle_gamma   90.00
#
_symmetry.space_group_name_H-M   'P 1'
#
loop_
_entity.id
_entity.type
_entity.pdbx_description
1 polymer ?
#
loop_
_entity_poly.entity_id
_entity_poly.type
_entity_poly.pdbx_seq_one_letter_code
_entity_poly.pdbx_strand_id
1 'polypeptide(L)'
;MRSTFLLAISLLLGLISSAQTPCESGFAGIYPCSGYDLQSRLTMAQIGGGSGNDIWGWTSSTGREFAIMGRSSGTSFVEITNPAFPVYLGNLPSHTSNSTWRDIKVHNDHAYIVSEASGHGMQVFELSRLLTVTSPPVTFTEDAHYAGFGSAHNIVIDEASGYAYGVGTNTFSGGLHFVNIQNPAVPVAAGGFSEDGYTHDAQVVVYNGPDAAYVG
;
A
#
# COMPACT_ATOMS: atom_id res chain seq x y z
N MET A 1 -73.64 1.74 -1.62
CA MET A 1 -72.45 2.53 -1.94
C MET A 1 -71.26 1.66 -1.58
N ARG A 2 -70.54 1.10 -2.58
CA ARG A 2 -69.32 0.28 -2.41
C ARG A 2 -68.15 1.17 -2.83
N SER A 3 -67.31 1.59 -1.87
CA SER A 3 -66.06 2.32 -2.15
C SER A 3 -64.98 1.33 -2.52
N THR A 4 -64.53 1.42 -3.77
CA THR A 4 -63.36 0.68 -4.30
C THR A 4 -62.10 1.49 -3.97
N PHE A 5 -61.24 0.97 -3.05
CA PHE A 5 -59.91 1.51 -2.78
C PHE A 5 -58.96 1.01 -3.85
N LEU A 6 -58.49 1.92 -4.71
CA LEU A 6 -57.40 1.68 -5.67
C LEU A 6 -56.07 1.81 -4.92
N LEU A 7 -55.37 0.70 -4.72
CA LEU A 7 -54.02 0.64 -4.17
C LEU A 7 -53.04 0.95 -5.31
N ALA A 8 -52.47 2.17 -5.31
CA ALA A 8 -51.40 2.51 -6.23
C ALA A 8 -50.07 1.94 -5.73
N ILE A 9 -49.60 0.88 -6.39
CA ILE A 9 -48.24 0.34 -6.16
C ILE A 9 -47.24 1.21 -6.92
N SER A 10 -46.55 2.10 -6.21
CA SER A 10 -45.39 2.83 -6.76
C SER A 10 -44.21 1.90 -6.87
N LEU A 11 -43.90 1.47 -8.11
CA LEU A 11 -42.70 0.74 -8.43
C LEU A 11 -41.52 1.72 -8.33
N LEU A 12 -40.78 1.74 -7.22
CA LEU A 12 -39.47 2.39 -7.13
C LEU A 12 -38.50 1.56 -7.99
N LEU A 13 -38.29 1.96 -9.24
CA LEU A 13 -37.10 1.55 -9.99
C LEU A 13 -35.90 2.21 -9.31
N GLY A 14 -35.19 1.45 -8.48
CA GLY A 14 -33.87 1.83 -8.01
C GLY A 14 -32.95 1.95 -9.23
N LEU A 15 -32.57 3.18 -9.55
CA LEU A 15 -31.47 3.42 -10.50
C LEU A 15 -30.23 2.80 -9.86
N ILE A 16 -29.82 1.62 -10.35
CA ILE A 16 -28.50 1.07 -10.09
C ILE A 16 -27.52 2.02 -10.77
N SER A 17 -26.99 2.99 -10.03
CA SER A 17 -25.88 3.80 -10.50
C SER A 17 -24.69 2.85 -10.66
N SER A 18 -24.34 2.50 -11.88
CA SER A 18 -23.11 1.83 -12.18
C SER A 18 -21.96 2.76 -11.78
N ALA A 19 -21.15 2.36 -10.80
CA ALA A 19 -19.95 3.09 -10.42
C ALA A 19 -18.87 2.99 -11.51
N GLN A 20 -19.03 2.04 -12.44
CA GLN A 20 -18.13 1.76 -13.56
C GLN A 20 -18.34 2.77 -14.70
N THR A 21 -17.24 3.30 -15.24
CA THR A 21 -17.24 4.16 -16.42
C THR A 21 -16.59 3.41 -17.58
N PRO A 22 -17.32 3.08 -18.66
CA PRO A 22 -16.78 2.33 -19.77
C PRO A 22 -15.71 3.12 -20.53
N CYS A 23 -14.75 2.37 -21.10
CA CYS A 23 -13.72 2.91 -21.97
C CYS A 23 -14.29 3.07 -23.41
N GLU A 24 -14.76 4.26 -23.75
CA GLU A 24 -15.33 4.57 -25.05
C GLU A 24 -14.48 5.61 -25.78
N SER A 25 -14.17 5.35 -27.05
CA SER A 25 -13.36 6.26 -27.88
C SER A 25 -12.01 6.67 -27.25
N GLY A 26 -11.40 5.77 -26.46
CA GLY A 26 -10.12 6.01 -25.81
C GLY A 26 -10.20 6.74 -24.48
N PHE A 27 -11.40 6.93 -23.92
CA PHE A 27 -11.59 7.60 -22.62
C PHE A 27 -12.62 6.88 -21.76
N ALA A 28 -12.31 6.77 -20.46
CA ALA A 28 -13.25 6.44 -19.40
C ALA A 28 -13.52 7.72 -18.59
N GLY A 29 -14.60 8.44 -18.96
CA GLY A 29 -14.86 9.79 -18.48
C GLY A 29 -13.80 10.77 -18.99
N ILE A 30 -12.99 11.32 -18.07
CA ILE A 30 -11.88 12.25 -18.40
C ILE A 30 -10.51 11.53 -18.48
N TYR A 31 -10.45 10.23 -18.23
CA TYR A 31 -9.20 9.49 -18.17
C TYR A 31 -8.94 8.76 -19.48
N PRO A 32 -7.75 8.89 -20.08
CA PRO A 32 -7.37 8.06 -21.22
C PRO A 32 -7.41 6.58 -20.84
N CYS A 33 -7.94 5.75 -21.72
CA CYS A 33 -8.02 4.30 -21.51
C CYS A 33 -7.74 3.55 -22.82
N SER A 34 -7.37 2.27 -22.70
CA SER A 34 -7.16 1.36 -23.82
C SER A 34 -7.72 -0.02 -23.48
N GLY A 35 -9.02 -0.23 -23.76
CA GLY A 35 -9.70 -1.50 -23.59
C GLY A 35 -10.06 -1.88 -22.15
N TYR A 36 -9.89 -0.97 -21.17
CA TYR A 36 -10.23 -1.19 -19.77
C TYR A 36 -11.17 -0.11 -19.25
N ASP A 37 -12.23 -0.54 -18.58
CA ASP A 37 -13.19 0.35 -17.95
C ASP A 37 -12.67 0.84 -16.59
N LEU A 38 -12.99 2.08 -16.23
CA LEU A 38 -12.72 2.62 -14.90
C LEU A 38 -13.79 2.09 -13.93
N GLN A 39 -13.39 1.23 -13.01
CA GLN A 39 -14.32 0.63 -12.04
C GLN A 39 -14.78 1.65 -11.00
N SER A 40 -13.84 2.43 -10.47
CA SER A 40 -14.11 3.49 -9.50
C SER A 40 -12.92 4.42 -9.34
N ARG A 41 -13.12 5.51 -8.63
CA ARG A 41 -12.07 6.45 -8.27
C ARG A 41 -12.31 7.02 -6.89
N LEU A 42 -11.28 6.98 -6.04
CA LEU A 42 -11.22 7.74 -4.81
C LEU A 42 -10.23 8.91 -4.97
N THR A 43 -10.65 10.10 -4.57
CA THR A 43 -9.75 11.26 -4.52
C THR A 43 -8.87 11.20 -3.29
N MET A 44 -7.73 11.90 -3.29
CA MET A 44 -6.86 12.01 -2.13
C MET A 44 -7.63 12.52 -0.89
N ALA A 45 -8.55 13.46 -1.06
CA ALA A 45 -9.39 13.96 0.04
C ALA A 45 -10.27 12.86 0.68
N GLN A 46 -10.77 11.91 -0.12
CA GLN A 46 -11.59 10.80 0.38
C GLN A 46 -10.78 9.73 1.12
N ILE A 47 -9.48 9.65 0.89
CA ILE A 47 -8.59 8.67 1.53
C ILE A 47 -7.63 9.30 2.54
N GLY A 48 -7.97 10.46 3.09
CA GLY A 48 -7.22 11.10 4.19
C GLY A 48 -6.33 12.29 3.79
N GLY A 49 -6.40 12.76 2.55
CA GLY A 49 -5.73 13.99 2.08
C GLY A 49 -4.24 13.82 1.78
N GLY A 50 -3.57 14.95 1.55
CA GLY A 50 -2.16 14.99 1.17
C GLY A 50 -1.91 14.67 -0.31
N SER A 51 -0.64 14.42 -0.65
CA SER A 51 -0.21 13.97 -1.98
C SER A 51 0.03 12.47 -1.96
N GLY A 52 -0.38 11.77 -3.00
CA GLY A 52 -0.07 10.36 -3.20
C GLY A 52 1.33 10.18 -3.78
N ASN A 53 1.98 9.07 -3.46
CA ASN A 53 3.28 8.69 -4.01
C ASN A 53 3.26 7.25 -4.50
N ASP A 54 3.45 6.29 -3.62
CA ASP A 54 3.52 4.87 -3.95
C ASP A 54 2.20 4.14 -3.67
N ILE A 55 2.03 2.98 -4.31
CA ILE A 55 0.90 2.09 -4.06
C ILE A 55 1.34 0.63 -4.11
N TRP A 56 0.87 -0.15 -3.15
CA TRP A 56 1.04 -1.61 -3.12
C TRP A 56 -0.30 -2.30 -2.93
N GLY A 57 -0.34 -3.62 -3.17
CA GLY A 57 -1.53 -4.45 -3.00
C GLY A 57 -1.34 -5.52 -1.93
N TRP A 58 -2.44 -5.94 -1.32
CA TRP A 58 -2.50 -7.13 -0.48
C TRP A 58 -3.81 -7.88 -0.70
N THR A 59 -3.70 -9.21 -0.82
CA THR A 59 -4.87 -10.10 -0.85
C THR A 59 -4.83 -10.99 0.36
N SER A 60 -5.87 -10.95 1.18
CA SER A 60 -5.98 -11.79 2.37
C SER A 60 -6.21 -13.26 2.02
N SER A 61 -5.97 -14.16 2.96
CA SER A 61 -6.26 -15.58 2.81
C SER A 61 -7.73 -15.92 2.52
N THR A 62 -8.64 -14.96 2.79
CA THR A 62 -10.08 -15.07 2.49
C THR A 62 -10.45 -14.48 1.13
N GLY A 63 -9.49 -13.99 0.35
CA GLY A 63 -9.71 -13.39 -0.97
C GLY A 63 -10.18 -11.94 -0.94
N ARG A 64 -10.14 -11.26 0.21
CA ARG A 64 -10.37 -9.80 0.25
C ARG A 64 -9.12 -9.08 -0.24
N GLU A 65 -9.32 -8.07 -1.06
CA GLU A 65 -8.27 -7.32 -1.74
C GLU A 65 -8.18 -5.89 -1.21
N PHE A 66 -6.95 -5.40 -1.05
CA PHE A 66 -6.68 -4.09 -0.46
C PHE A 66 -5.62 -3.34 -1.27
N ALA A 67 -5.87 -2.05 -1.50
CA ALA A 67 -4.88 -1.10 -1.96
C ALA A 67 -4.27 -0.37 -0.76
N ILE A 68 -2.94 -0.31 -0.72
CA ILE A 68 -2.14 0.33 0.33
C ILE A 68 -1.49 1.53 -0.32
N MET A 69 -1.97 2.74 -0.02
CA MET A 69 -1.55 3.97 -0.70
C MET A 69 -0.65 4.81 0.19
N GLY A 70 0.60 4.98 -0.23
CA GLY A 70 1.53 5.93 0.39
C GLY A 70 1.12 7.36 0.12
N ARG A 71 1.05 8.16 1.18
CA ARG A 71 0.71 9.59 1.13
C ARG A 71 1.76 10.42 1.87
N SER A 72 1.81 11.69 1.59
CA SER A 72 2.75 12.58 2.28
C SER A 72 2.61 12.57 3.82
N SER A 73 1.41 12.29 4.35
CA SER A 73 1.13 12.30 5.79
C SER A 73 1.05 10.90 6.43
N GLY A 74 1.26 9.84 5.68
CA GLY A 74 1.16 8.46 6.17
C GLY A 74 0.72 7.49 5.08
N THR A 75 0.07 6.39 5.45
CA THR A 75 -0.37 5.33 4.55
C THR A 75 -1.87 5.12 4.70
N SER A 76 -2.60 5.04 3.59
CA SER A 76 -4.04 4.76 3.57
C SER A 76 -4.30 3.33 3.14
N PHE A 77 -5.30 2.71 3.77
CA PHE A 77 -5.77 1.37 3.45
C PHE A 77 -7.17 1.44 2.87
N VAL A 78 -7.34 0.88 1.68
CA VAL A 78 -8.61 0.87 0.95
C VAL A 78 -8.95 -0.57 0.58
N GLU A 79 -10.09 -1.07 1.00
CA GLU A 79 -10.59 -2.36 0.51
C GLU A 79 -11.14 -2.17 -0.91
N ILE A 80 -10.68 -3.00 -1.83
CA ILE A 80 -11.02 -2.99 -3.25
C ILE A 80 -11.60 -4.34 -3.73
N THR A 81 -11.98 -5.21 -2.81
CA THR A 81 -12.60 -6.52 -3.09
C THR A 81 -13.79 -6.40 -4.05
N ASN A 82 -14.59 -5.32 -3.90
CA ASN A 82 -15.51 -4.89 -4.92
C ASN A 82 -14.98 -3.61 -5.57
N PRO A 83 -14.36 -3.70 -6.75
CA PRO A 83 -13.68 -2.54 -7.36
C PRO A 83 -14.61 -1.41 -7.77
N ALA A 84 -15.92 -1.67 -7.89
CA ALA A 84 -16.92 -0.63 -8.15
C ALA A 84 -17.30 0.17 -6.89
N PHE A 85 -17.06 -0.38 -5.70
CA PHE A 85 -17.41 0.22 -4.41
C PHE A 85 -16.26 0.08 -3.41
N PRO A 86 -15.12 0.75 -3.64
CA PRO A 86 -13.98 0.70 -2.72
C PRO A 86 -14.33 1.36 -1.39
N VAL A 87 -13.80 0.80 -0.31
CA VAL A 87 -14.04 1.29 1.04
C VAL A 87 -12.74 1.79 1.67
N TYR A 88 -12.65 3.07 1.97
CA TYR A 88 -11.54 3.62 2.74
C TYR A 88 -11.63 3.15 4.19
N LEU A 89 -10.72 2.26 4.60
CA LEU A 89 -10.72 1.67 5.94
C LEU A 89 -10.05 2.56 6.99
N GLY A 90 -9.11 3.40 6.58
CA GLY A 90 -8.39 4.28 7.50
C GLY A 90 -6.93 4.49 7.11
N ASN A 91 -6.17 5.08 8.03
CA ASN A 91 -4.78 5.41 7.79
C ASN A 91 -3.87 5.06 8.97
N LEU A 92 -2.61 4.74 8.63
CA LEU A 92 -1.47 4.76 9.52
C LEU A 92 -0.73 6.09 9.34
N PRO A 93 -0.67 6.97 10.34
CA PRO A 93 0.10 8.22 10.26
C PRO A 93 1.59 7.97 10.01
N SER A 94 2.27 8.94 9.42
CA SER A 94 3.73 8.93 9.33
C SER A 94 4.34 8.83 10.73
N HIS A 95 5.39 8.03 10.89
CA HIS A 95 6.07 7.89 12.20
C HIS A 95 6.60 9.24 12.72
N THR A 96 7.09 10.08 11.80
CA THR A 96 7.56 11.43 12.10
C THR A 96 6.84 12.49 11.25
N SER A 97 7.58 13.38 10.63
CA SER A 97 7.03 14.45 9.79
C SER A 97 6.48 13.94 8.45
N ASN A 98 5.74 14.81 7.76
CA ASN A 98 5.31 14.57 6.40
C ASN A 98 6.50 14.51 5.44
N SER A 99 6.41 13.62 4.44
CA SER A 99 7.33 13.57 3.30
C SER A 99 6.55 13.13 2.06
N THR A 100 6.89 13.71 0.91
CA THR A 100 6.30 13.29 -0.37
C THR A 100 6.69 11.84 -0.70
N TRP A 101 7.95 11.49 -0.43
CA TRP A 101 8.51 10.19 -0.79
C TRP A 101 8.27 9.15 0.31
N ARG A 102 7.61 8.07 -0.10
CA ARG A 102 7.25 6.94 0.75
C ARG A 102 7.14 5.70 -0.13
N ASP A 103 7.69 4.58 0.31
CA ASP A 103 7.60 3.31 -0.40
C ASP A 103 7.07 2.21 0.51
N ILE A 104 6.33 1.26 -0.08
CA ILE A 104 5.60 0.22 0.64
C ILE A 104 5.82 -1.12 -0.05
N LYS A 105 6.17 -2.13 0.73
CA LYS A 105 6.17 -3.53 0.28
C LYS A 105 5.42 -4.39 1.29
N VAL A 106 4.91 -5.52 0.81
CA VAL A 106 4.17 -6.49 1.64
C VAL A 106 4.91 -7.82 1.66
N HIS A 107 5.03 -8.40 2.83
CA HIS A 107 5.57 -9.75 3.03
C HIS A 107 4.92 -10.38 4.27
N ASN A 108 4.51 -11.65 4.18
CA ASN A 108 3.89 -12.41 5.27
C ASN A 108 2.80 -11.62 6.03
N ASP A 109 1.80 -11.12 5.27
CA ASP A 109 0.66 -10.36 5.79
C ASP A 109 1.04 -9.09 6.59
N HIS A 110 2.25 -8.54 6.36
CA HIS A 110 2.69 -7.28 6.93
C HIS A 110 3.11 -6.29 5.85
N ALA A 111 2.73 -5.03 6.03
CA ALA A 111 3.23 -3.92 5.24
C ALA A 111 4.49 -3.35 5.92
N TYR A 112 5.55 -3.17 5.13
CA TYR A 112 6.80 -2.52 5.49
C TYR A 112 6.85 -1.19 4.76
N ILE A 113 6.92 -0.11 5.52
CA ILE A 113 6.69 1.25 5.02
C ILE A 113 7.88 2.12 5.39
N VAL A 114 8.57 2.66 4.40
CA VAL A 114 9.68 3.58 4.57
C VAL A 114 9.32 4.98 4.08
N SER A 115 10.13 5.97 4.44
CA SER A 115 9.95 7.37 3.99
C SER A 115 11.26 8.13 4.06
N GLU A 116 11.37 9.18 3.25
CA GLU A 116 12.46 10.16 3.35
C GLU A 116 12.31 11.14 4.52
N ALA A 117 11.21 11.09 5.27
CA ALA A 117 11.07 11.91 6.48
C ALA A 117 12.18 11.58 7.49
N SER A 118 12.83 12.59 8.02
CA SER A 118 13.92 12.40 9.00
C SER A 118 13.42 11.68 10.25
N GLY A 119 14.13 10.62 10.65
CA GLY A 119 13.78 9.78 11.80
C GLY A 119 12.59 8.86 11.58
N HIS A 120 12.09 8.72 10.34
CA HIS A 120 10.94 7.85 10.06
C HIS A 120 11.28 6.36 10.24
N GLY A 121 12.46 5.93 9.81
CA GLY A 121 12.81 4.50 9.83
C GLY A 121 11.88 3.66 8.94
N MET A 122 11.55 2.46 9.42
CA MET A 122 10.59 1.56 8.76
C MET A 122 9.47 1.20 9.74
N GLN A 123 8.23 1.57 9.39
CA GLN A 123 7.03 1.13 10.09
C GLN A 123 6.66 -0.28 9.60
N VAL A 124 6.20 -1.13 10.52
CA VAL A 124 5.62 -2.45 10.22
C VAL A 124 4.16 -2.44 10.67
N PHE A 125 3.27 -2.88 9.78
CA PHE A 125 1.83 -2.93 10.06
C PHE A 125 1.25 -4.30 9.68
N GLU A 126 0.59 -4.95 10.63
CA GLU A 126 -0.09 -6.23 10.43
C GLU A 126 -1.39 -6.03 9.64
N LEU A 127 -1.43 -6.52 8.41
CA LEU A 127 -2.55 -6.30 7.47
C LEU A 127 -3.82 -7.06 7.86
N SER A 128 -3.71 -8.13 8.63
CA SER A 128 -4.89 -8.87 9.15
C SER A 128 -5.83 -7.98 9.97
N ARG A 129 -5.33 -6.90 10.58
CA ARG A 129 -6.10 -5.89 11.32
C ARG A 129 -7.14 -5.20 10.44
N LEU A 130 -6.90 -5.10 9.13
CA LEU A 130 -7.87 -4.54 8.19
C LEU A 130 -9.15 -5.37 8.09
N LEU A 131 -9.06 -6.68 8.33
CA LEU A 131 -10.19 -7.61 8.23
C LEU A 131 -11.23 -7.39 9.33
N THR A 132 -10.85 -6.75 10.43
CA THR A 132 -11.69 -6.55 11.62
C THR A 132 -12.30 -5.15 11.72
N VAL A 133 -12.03 -4.26 10.77
CA VAL A 133 -12.58 -2.90 10.75
C VAL A 133 -14.09 -2.96 10.48
N THR A 134 -14.89 -2.56 11.46
CA THR A 134 -16.37 -2.56 11.38
C THR A 134 -16.98 -1.17 11.22
N SER A 135 -16.24 -0.11 11.57
CA SER A 135 -16.69 1.29 11.51
C SER A 135 -15.60 2.17 10.90
N PRO A 136 -15.35 2.07 9.60
CA PRO A 136 -14.33 2.88 8.92
C PRO A 136 -14.78 4.36 8.78
N PRO A 137 -13.83 5.33 8.67
CA PRO A 137 -12.39 5.10 8.72
C PRO A 137 -11.84 5.09 10.16
N VAL A 138 -10.74 4.37 10.37
CA VAL A 138 -10.00 4.32 11.64
C VAL A 138 -8.58 4.88 11.50
N THR A 139 -8.00 5.37 12.59
CA THR A 139 -6.57 5.70 12.64
C THR A 139 -5.85 4.55 13.31
N PHE A 140 -4.91 3.94 12.57
CA PHE A 140 -4.10 2.84 13.04
C PHE A 140 -2.83 3.33 13.73
N THR A 141 -2.19 2.43 14.46
CA THR A 141 -0.82 2.54 14.96
C THR A 141 0.01 1.42 14.36
N GLU A 142 1.29 1.63 14.16
CA GLU A 142 2.23 0.60 13.74
C GLU A 142 2.35 -0.52 14.78
N ASP A 143 2.64 -1.74 14.33
CA ASP A 143 2.81 -2.92 15.19
C ASP A 143 4.27 -3.07 15.62
N ALA A 144 5.21 -2.65 14.77
CA ALA A 144 6.62 -2.53 15.09
C ALA A 144 7.25 -1.36 14.33
N HIS A 145 8.41 -0.92 14.81
CA HIS A 145 9.20 0.14 14.20
C HIS A 145 10.69 -0.23 14.21
N TYR A 146 11.34 -0.07 13.05
CA TYR A 146 12.78 -0.24 12.91
C TYR A 146 13.47 1.10 12.72
N ALA A 147 14.37 1.45 13.64
CA ALA A 147 15.07 2.73 13.67
C ALA A 147 16.56 2.60 13.26
N GLY A 148 16.98 1.52 12.62
CA GLY A 148 18.38 1.30 12.22
C GLY A 148 18.85 2.22 11.09
N PHE A 149 17.92 2.83 10.35
CA PHE A 149 18.14 4.01 9.52
C PHE A 149 17.10 5.08 9.85
N GLY A 150 17.42 6.36 9.59
CA GLY A 150 16.49 7.47 9.86
C GLY A 150 15.57 7.81 8.70
N SER A 151 15.99 7.52 7.46
CA SER A 151 15.23 7.73 6.24
C SER A 151 15.63 6.72 5.18
N ALA A 152 14.71 6.40 4.27
CA ALA A 152 14.97 5.58 3.08
C ALA A 152 14.12 6.08 1.92
N HIS A 153 14.65 5.99 0.70
CA HIS A 153 13.95 6.37 -0.52
C HIS A 153 12.97 5.26 -0.95
N ASN A 154 13.48 4.03 -1.10
CA ASN A 154 12.70 2.85 -1.44
C ASN A 154 13.07 1.66 -0.54
N ILE A 155 12.27 0.59 -0.61
CA ILE A 155 12.49 -0.69 0.04
C ILE A 155 12.17 -1.83 -0.93
N VAL A 156 13.02 -2.86 -0.97
CA VAL A 156 12.73 -4.12 -1.65
C VAL A 156 12.81 -5.27 -0.66
N ILE A 157 12.09 -6.35 -0.92
CA ILE A 157 12.04 -7.52 -0.04
C ILE A 157 12.37 -8.77 -0.84
N ASP A 158 13.31 -9.58 -0.31
CA ASP A 158 13.45 -10.97 -0.70
C ASP A 158 12.46 -11.80 0.11
N GLU A 159 11.35 -12.13 -0.53
CA GLU A 159 10.27 -12.89 0.11
C GLU A 159 10.69 -14.29 0.52
N ALA A 160 11.66 -14.89 -0.20
CA ALA A 160 12.13 -16.24 0.07
C ALA A 160 12.99 -16.32 1.34
N SER A 161 13.83 -15.32 1.57
CA SER A 161 14.74 -15.29 2.73
C SER A 161 14.17 -14.52 3.93
N GLY A 162 13.19 -13.64 3.71
CA GLY A 162 12.65 -12.75 4.74
C GLY A 162 13.62 -11.64 5.12
N TYR A 163 14.30 -11.07 4.12
CA TYR A 163 15.15 -9.88 4.27
C TYR A 163 14.59 -8.72 3.47
N ALA A 164 14.61 -7.55 4.08
CA ALA A 164 14.31 -6.28 3.43
C ALA A 164 15.60 -5.49 3.21
N TYR A 165 15.63 -4.72 2.13
CA TYR A 165 16.75 -3.87 1.73
C TYR A 165 16.23 -2.46 1.55
N GLY A 166 16.55 -1.57 2.52
CA GLY A 166 16.31 -0.14 2.39
C GLY A 166 17.37 0.45 1.46
N VAL A 167 16.94 1.26 0.48
CA VAL A 167 17.84 1.95 -0.46
C VAL A 167 17.67 3.46 -0.36
N GLY A 168 18.69 4.22 -0.75
CA GLY A 168 18.71 5.66 -0.54
C GLY A 168 18.56 6.04 0.93
N THR A 169 19.13 5.22 1.83
CA THR A 169 19.06 5.45 3.27
C THR A 169 20.10 6.48 3.70
N ASN A 170 19.93 7.04 4.92
CA ASN A 170 20.96 7.88 5.54
C ASN A 170 22.11 7.08 6.18
N THR A 171 22.22 5.78 5.89
CA THR A 171 23.29 4.87 6.31
C THR A 171 24.00 4.32 5.06
N PHE A 172 25.15 3.66 5.24
CA PHE A 172 25.91 3.00 4.15
C PHE A 172 26.10 3.90 2.91
N SER A 173 26.38 5.18 3.09
CA SER A 173 26.56 6.19 2.02
C SER A 173 25.35 6.32 1.06
N GLY A 174 24.15 5.98 1.51
CA GLY A 174 22.93 5.93 0.67
C GLY A 174 22.76 4.62 -0.09
N GLY A 175 23.65 3.65 0.11
CA GLY A 175 23.57 2.30 -0.46
C GLY A 175 22.54 1.41 0.28
N LEU A 176 22.75 0.11 0.15
CA LEU A 176 21.82 -0.88 0.70
C LEU A 176 21.94 -1.00 2.22
N HIS A 177 20.83 -0.99 2.92
CA HIS A 177 20.73 -1.31 4.34
C HIS A 177 19.90 -2.58 4.53
N PHE A 178 20.50 -3.64 5.05
CA PHE A 178 19.87 -4.96 5.18
C PHE A 178 19.15 -5.08 6.50
N VAL A 179 17.90 -5.53 6.47
CA VAL A 179 17.07 -5.76 7.67
C VAL A 179 16.50 -7.18 7.61
N ASN A 180 16.75 -7.96 8.66
CA ASN A 180 16.07 -9.24 8.83
C ASN A 180 14.65 -8.98 9.34
N ILE A 181 13.65 -9.40 8.56
CA ILE A 181 12.22 -9.26 8.83
C ILE A 181 11.49 -10.61 8.99
N GLN A 182 12.24 -11.70 9.21
CA GLN A 182 11.66 -13.03 9.48
C GLN A 182 10.74 -13.02 10.71
N ASN A 183 11.02 -12.16 11.68
CA ASN A 183 10.08 -11.82 12.74
C ASN A 183 9.63 -10.37 12.57
N PRO A 184 8.42 -10.13 12.02
CA PRO A 184 7.93 -8.79 11.73
C PRO A 184 7.74 -7.91 12.98
N ALA A 185 7.54 -8.53 14.15
CA ALA A 185 7.41 -7.80 15.41
C ALA A 185 8.75 -7.25 15.95
N VAL A 186 9.89 -7.79 15.47
CA VAL A 186 11.22 -7.39 15.90
C VAL A 186 12.18 -7.40 14.71
N PRO A 187 12.07 -6.45 13.78
CA PRO A 187 13.03 -6.31 12.69
C PRO A 187 14.43 -5.98 13.25
N VAL A 188 15.48 -6.60 12.71
CA VAL A 188 16.85 -6.41 13.19
C VAL A 188 17.81 -6.10 12.06
N ALA A 189 18.83 -5.26 12.33
CA ALA A 189 19.87 -4.94 11.37
C ALA A 189 20.63 -6.21 10.94
N ALA A 190 20.89 -6.33 9.64
CA ALA A 190 21.61 -7.45 9.05
C ALA A 190 22.84 -7.00 8.22
N GLY A 191 23.25 -5.74 8.39
CA GLY A 191 24.40 -5.16 7.67
C GLY A 191 23.98 -4.21 6.57
N GLY A 192 24.83 -4.03 5.57
CA GLY A 192 24.59 -3.14 4.44
C GLY A 192 25.77 -3.14 3.46
N PHE A 193 25.59 -2.40 2.37
CA PHE A 193 26.60 -2.25 1.31
C PHE A 193 26.69 -0.79 0.89
N SER A 194 27.89 -0.23 0.84
CA SER A 194 28.15 1.19 0.63
C SER A 194 29.08 1.50 -0.57
N GLU A 195 29.66 0.49 -1.21
CA GLU A 195 30.74 0.70 -2.20
C GLU A 195 30.24 1.42 -3.47
N ASP A 196 28.99 1.19 -3.88
CA ASP A 196 28.39 1.85 -5.04
C ASP A 196 27.78 3.23 -4.72
N GLY A 197 27.80 3.66 -3.46
CA GLY A 197 27.22 4.92 -3.01
C GLY A 197 25.68 4.88 -3.03
N TYR A 198 25.07 6.01 -3.41
CA TYR A 198 23.61 6.16 -3.38
C TYR A 198 22.91 5.21 -4.36
N THR A 199 22.00 4.39 -3.82
CA THR A 199 21.14 3.48 -4.59
C THR A 199 19.70 4.03 -4.56
N HIS A 200 19.18 4.37 -5.75
CA HIS A 200 17.83 4.96 -5.86
C HIS A 200 16.74 3.89 -5.74
N ASP A 201 16.94 2.75 -6.42
CA ASP A 201 16.01 1.63 -6.44
C ASP A 201 16.77 0.31 -6.62
N ALA A 202 16.14 -0.81 -6.30
CA ALA A 202 16.73 -2.13 -6.41
C ALA A 202 15.68 -3.19 -6.76
N GLN A 203 16.17 -4.33 -7.25
CA GLN A 203 15.36 -5.53 -7.47
C GLN A 203 16.12 -6.73 -6.91
N VAL A 204 15.44 -7.56 -6.12
CA VAL A 204 15.98 -8.84 -5.65
C VAL A 204 15.65 -9.93 -6.66
N VAL A 205 16.64 -10.73 -7.00
CA VAL A 205 16.51 -11.88 -7.90
C VAL A 205 17.26 -13.08 -7.33
N VAL A 206 16.74 -14.28 -7.53
CA VAL A 206 17.48 -15.51 -7.25
C VAL A 206 18.40 -15.79 -8.45
N TYR A 207 19.71 -15.76 -8.22
CA TYR A 207 20.69 -16.04 -9.25
C TYR A 207 21.09 -17.52 -9.24
N ASN A 208 20.85 -18.21 -10.37
CA ASN A 208 21.15 -19.62 -10.57
C ASN A 208 22.17 -19.84 -11.72
N GLY A 209 23.10 -18.91 -11.92
CA GLY A 209 24.14 -19.00 -12.93
C GLY A 209 25.23 -20.00 -12.56
N PRO A 210 26.16 -20.32 -13.49
CA PRO A 210 27.22 -21.29 -13.29
C PRO A 210 28.23 -20.87 -12.21
N ASP A 211 28.27 -19.59 -11.86
CA ASP A 211 29.14 -18.97 -10.87
C ASP A 211 28.34 -18.60 -9.57
N ALA A 212 27.13 -19.13 -9.39
CA ALA A 212 26.29 -18.87 -8.20
C ALA A 212 26.99 -19.20 -6.86
N ALA A 213 28.00 -20.09 -6.88
CA ALA A 213 28.78 -20.39 -5.69
C ALA A 213 29.72 -19.24 -5.24
N TYR A 214 29.88 -18.19 -6.04
CA TYR A 214 30.71 -17.01 -5.74
C TYR A 214 29.90 -15.79 -5.34
N VAL A 215 28.58 -15.90 -5.36
CA VAL A 215 27.65 -14.82 -4.94
C VAL A 215 27.34 -15.09 -3.48
N GLY A 216 28.06 -14.48 -2.56
CA GLY A 216 27.89 -14.60 -1.14
C GLY A 216 27.25 -13.38 -0.49
#